data_7a37072ed1b6dbeeefc58e7e9eeebfc1
#
_entry.id   7a37072ed1b6dbeeefc58e7e9eeebfc1
#
_cell.length_a   1.000
_cell.length_b   1.000
_cell.length_c   1.000
_cell.angle_alpha   90.00
_cell.angle_beta   90.00
_cell.angle_gamma   90.00
#
_symmetry.space_group_name_H-M   'P 1'
#
loop_
_entity.id
_entity.type
_entity.pdbx_description
1 polymer ?
#
loop_
_entity_poly.entity_id
_entity_poly.type
_entity_poly.pdbx_seq_one_letter_code
_entity_poly.pdbx_strand_id
1 'polypeptide(L)'
;MKADYITNGSTLPPYLAYPRFLLGMNIRLTAKEVYAIMLDMTLNSEAAQTDKRGRRYLAFYNKKTIAEIIDRTPSTVAQSLRELEDVGLVEKKLIALHTPYHIYIKLPAGENDP
;
A
#
# COMPACT_ATOMS: atom_id res chain seq x y z
N MET A 1 -0.17 28.06 0.41
CA MET A 1 0.06 27.37 1.70
C MET A 1 1.00 28.20 2.56
N LYS A 2 0.68 28.35 3.83
CA LYS A 2 1.59 28.99 4.79
C LYS A 2 2.26 27.89 5.61
N ALA A 3 3.57 27.87 5.61
CA ALA A 3 4.37 26.88 6.33
C ALA A 3 5.13 27.56 7.48
N ASP A 4 5.42 26.79 8.50
CA ASP A 4 6.12 27.29 9.67
C ASP A 4 7.28 26.35 10.02
N TYR A 5 8.15 26.80 10.89
CA TYR A 5 9.34 26.05 11.29
C TYR A 5 8.98 24.86 12.17
N ILE A 6 9.74 23.77 12.04
CA ILE A 6 9.68 22.66 12.97
C ILE A 6 10.47 23.05 14.20
N THR A 7 9.84 22.91 15.36
CA THR A 7 10.45 23.20 16.65
C THR A 7 10.31 21.99 17.56
N ASN A 8 10.90 22.06 18.75
CA ASN A 8 10.81 20.96 19.72
C ASN A 8 9.37 20.65 20.15
N GLY A 9 8.46 21.63 20.03
CA GLY A 9 7.05 21.45 20.39
C GLY A 9 6.16 21.10 19.21
N SER A 10 6.72 20.88 18.03
CA SER A 10 5.93 20.59 16.83
C SER A 10 5.30 19.21 16.92
N THR A 11 4.07 19.09 16.40
CA THR A 11 3.38 17.81 16.24
C THR A 11 3.17 17.56 14.75
N LEU A 12 3.15 16.29 14.36
CA LEU A 12 2.93 15.93 12.98
C LEU A 12 1.44 15.97 12.66
N PRO A 13 1.06 16.50 11.48
CA PRO A 13 -0.27 16.27 10.96
C PRO A 13 -0.47 14.78 10.62
N PRO A 14 -1.67 14.36 10.29
CA PRO A 14 -1.89 12.99 9.82
C PRO A 14 -0.94 12.64 8.67
N TYR A 15 -0.38 11.44 8.71
CA TYR A 15 0.61 11.02 7.72
C TYR A 15 0.47 9.54 7.41
N LEU A 16 1.05 9.14 6.27
CA LEU A 16 1.21 7.74 5.88
C LEU A 16 2.63 7.30 6.18
N ALA A 17 2.78 6.06 6.64
CA ALA A 17 4.09 5.44 6.72
C ALA A 17 4.62 5.20 5.30
N TYR A 18 5.86 5.60 5.05
CA TYR A 18 6.54 5.37 3.79
C TYR A 18 7.80 4.56 4.09
N PRO A 19 7.75 3.24 3.93
CA PRO A 19 8.88 2.38 4.29
C PRO A 19 10.15 2.75 3.54
N ARG A 20 11.26 2.80 4.26
CA ARG A 20 12.54 3.24 3.69
C ARG A 20 13.02 2.35 2.55
N PHE A 21 12.68 1.05 2.55
CA PHE A 21 13.11 0.16 1.48
C PHE A 21 12.63 0.59 0.11
N LEU A 22 11.52 1.33 0.04
CA LEU A 22 11.00 1.83 -1.23
C LEU A 22 11.96 2.80 -1.91
N LEU A 23 12.76 3.52 -1.13
CA LEU A 23 13.68 4.53 -1.67
C LEU A 23 14.72 3.92 -2.60
N GLY A 24 15.15 2.69 -2.32
CA GLY A 24 16.15 2.02 -3.12
C GLY A 24 15.60 1.11 -4.21
N MET A 25 14.28 1.02 -4.35
CA MET A 25 13.69 0.15 -5.36
C MET A 25 13.58 0.83 -6.72
N ASN A 26 13.83 0.04 -7.76
CA ASN A 26 13.71 0.50 -9.14
C ASN A 26 12.30 0.26 -9.67
N ILE A 27 11.33 0.93 -9.06
CA ILE A 27 9.94 0.95 -9.50
C ILE A 27 9.49 2.41 -9.58
N ARG A 28 8.38 2.65 -10.27
CA ARG A 28 7.87 4.01 -10.45
C ARG A 28 7.45 4.62 -9.11
N LEU A 29 7.59 5.95 -9.01
CA LEU A 29 7.14 6.67 -7.82
C LEU A 29 5.66 6.44 -7.53
N THR A 30 4.82 6.39 -8.57
CA THR A 30 3.40 6.12 -8.41
C THR A 30 3.13 4.74 -7.80
N ALA A 31 3.92 3.74 -8.17
CA ALA A 31 3.83 2.42 -7.56
C ALA A 31 4.19 2.46 -6.08
N LYS A 32 5.22 3.22 -5.72
CA LYS A 32 5.61 3.40 -4.31
C LYS A 32 4.50 4.08 -3.52
N GLU A 33 3.86 5.11 -4.09
CA GLU A 33 2.73 5.78 -3.44
C GLU A 33 1.54 4.85 -3.26
N VAL A 34 1.18 4.09 -4.29
CA VAL A 34 0.10 3.11 -4.21
C VAL A 34 0.39 2.08 -3.13
N TYR A 35 1.63 1.59 -3.08
CA TYR A 35 2.03 0.65 -2.04
C TYR A 35 1.85 1.25 -0.64
N ALA A 36 2.31 2.48 -0.42
CA ALA A 36 2.21 3.12 0.90
C ALA A 36 0.75 3.27 1.33
N ILE A 37 -0.13 3.65 0.42
CA ILE A 37 -1.56 3.79 0.71
C ILE A 37 -2.18 2.44 1.05
N MET A 38 -1.89 1.41 0.26
CA MET A 38 -2.46 0.09 0.50
C MET A 38 -1.88 -0.57 1.75
N LEU A 39 -0.62 -0.29 2.06
CA LEU A 39 -0.03 -0.72 3.32
C LEU A 39 -0.76 -0.09 4.51
N ASP A 40 -1.04 1.20 4.44
CA ASP A 40 -1.81 1.89 5.47
C ASP A 40 -3.20 1.28 5.63
N MET A 41 -3.89 1.02 4.52
CA MET A 41 -5.20 0.36 4.55
C MET A 41 -5.13 -1.02 5.21
N THR A 42 -4.07 -1.78 4.93
CA THR A 42 -3.88 -3.12 5.48
C THR A 42 -3.63 -3.08 6.99
N LEU A 43 -2.88 -2.09 7.46
CA LEU A 43 -2.48 -2.00 8.86
C LEU A 43 -3.51 -1.29 9.73
N ASN A 44 -4.18 -0.29 9.20
CA ASN A 44 -4.95 0.66 9.99
C ASN A 44 -6.44 0.76 9.64
N SER A 45 -6.87 0.10 8.57
CA SER A 45 -8.26 0.16 8.13
C SER A 45 -9.06 -1.00 8.69
N GLU A 46 -10.31 -0.73 9.08
CA GLU A 46 -11.26 -1.76 9.44
C GLU A 46 -11.63 -2.65 8.25
N ALA A 47 -11.38 -2.19 7.02
CA ALA A 47 -11.62 -2.97 5.82
C ALA A 47 -10.64 -4.14 5.68
N ALA A 48 -9.51 -4.10 6.35
CA ALA A 48 -8.55 -5.21 6.31
C ALA A 48 -9.04 -6.38 7.14
N GLN A 49 -8.96 -7.58 6.56
CA GLN A 49 -9.38 -8.83 7.19
C GLN A 49 -8.16 -9.71 7.44
N THR A 50 -8.36 -10.80 8.18
CA THR A 50 -7.29 -11.72 8.52
C THR A 50 -7.68 -13.12 8.07
N ASP A 51 -6.78 -13.80 7.38
CA ASP A 51 -7.01 -15.18 6.96
C ASP A 51 -6.72 -16.18 8.08
N LYS A 52 -6.88 -17.47 7.78
CA LYS A 52 -6.70 -18.55 8.77
C LYS A 52 -5.28 -18.65 9.32
N ARG A 53 -4.31 -18.10 8.58
CA ARG A 53 -2.89 -18.10 8.98
C ARG A 53 -2.47 -16.81 9.69
N GLY A 54 -3.43 -15.94 9.98
CA GLY A 54 -3.15 -14.66 10.61
C GLY A 54 -2.63 -13.59 9.67
N ARG A 55 -2.69 -13.82 8.35
CA ARG A 55 -2.21 -12.84 7.36
C ARG A 55 -3.32 -11.87 7.03
N ARG A 56 -2.98 -10.59 7.01
CA ARG A 56 -3.96 -9.55 6.68
C ARG A 56 -4.08 -9.36 5.18
N TYR A 57 -5.28 -9.08 4.73
CA TYR A 57 -5.56 -8.85 3.31
C TYR A 57 -6.69 -7.84 3.14
N LEU A 58 -6.76 -7.26 1.93
CA LEU A 58 -7.86 -6.40 1.52
C LEU A 58 -8.76 -7.21 0.59
N ALA A 59 -10.02 -7.37 0.97
CA ALA A 59 -11.02 -8.04 0.12
C ALA A 59 -11.50 -7.12 -1.00
N PHE A 60 -11.29 -5.83 -0.82
CA PHE A 60 -11.73 -4.83 -1.79
C PHE A 60 -10.80 -3.62 -1.72
N TYR A 61 -10.51 -3.05 -2.87
CA TYR A 61 -9.89 -1.73 -2.95
C TYR A 61 -10.53 -0.96 -4.10
N ASN A 62 -10.62 0.35 -3.94
CA ASN A 62 -11.21 1.21 -4.95
C ASN A 62 -10.10 1.97 -5.67
N LYS A 63 -9.80 1.54 -6.90
CA LYS A 63 -8.79 2.18 -7.74
C LYS A 63 -9.05 3.67 -7.93
N LYS A 64 -10.31 4.04 -8.07
CA LYS A 64 -10.70 5.43 -8.27
C LYS A 64 -10.35 6.28 -7.05
N THR A 65 -10.64 5.78 -5.86
CA THR A 65 -10.31 6.49 -4.62
C THR A 65 -8.80 6.66 -4.46
N ILE A 66 -8.03 5.60 -4.72
CA ILE A 66 -6.57 5.68 -4.65
C ILE A 66 -6.05 6.68 -5.69
N ALA A 67 -6.58 6.63 -6.90
CA ALA A 67 -6.19 7.54 -7.98
C ALA A 67 -6.43 9.00 -7.59
N GLU A 68 -7.55 9.29 -6.94
CA GLU A 68 -7.85 10.64 -6.46
C GLU A 68 -6.84 11.10 -5.41
N ILE A 69 -6.47 10.22 -4.48
CA ILE A 69 -5.51 10.54 -3.42
C ILE A 69 -4.15 10.92 -4.00
N ILE A 70 -3.67 10.20 -5.01
CA ILE A 70 -2.36 10.44 -5.60
C ILE A 70 -2.41 11.38 -6.81
N ASP A 71 -3.58 11.88 -7.16
CA ASP A 71 -3.81 12.76 -8.31
C ASP A 71 -3.34 12.12 -9.63
N ARG A 72 -3.82 10.90 -9.87
CA ARG A 72 -3.55 10.13 -11.08
C ARG A 72 -4.83 9.45 -11.55
N THR A 73 -4.75 8.70 -12.64
CA THR A 73 -5.91 7.97 -13.19
C THR A 73 -6.03 6.59 -12.58
N PRO A 74 -7.23 5.99 -12.58
CA PRO A 74 -7.38 4.59 -12.17
C PRO A 74 -6.51 3.62 -12.97
N SER A 75 -6.27 3.92 -14.25
CA SER A 75 -5.37 3.14 -15.09
C SER A 75 -3.94 3.13 -14.54
N THR A 76 -3.46 4.26 -14.05
CA THR A 76 -2.13 4.37 -13.41
C THR A 76 -2.07 3.52 -12.15
N VAL A 77 -3.15 3.51 -11.35
CA VAL A 77 -3.22 2.66 -10.16
C VAL A 77 -3.15 1.19 -10.55
N ALA A 78 -3.87 0.77 -11.58
CA ALA A 78 -3.84 -0.61 -12.07
C ALA A 78 -2.44 -1.01 -12.55
N GLN A 79 -1.76 -0.13 -13.28
CA GLN A 79 -0.37 -0.38 -13.71
C GLN A 79 0.58 -0.48 -12.53
N SER A 80 0.42 0.40 -11.54
CA SER A 80 1.23 0.39 -10.32
C SER A 80 1.05 -0.93 -9.57
N LEU A 81 -0.17 -1.42 -9.50
CA LEU A 81 -0.46 -2.69 -8.84
C LEU A 81 0.22 -3.85 -9.54
N ARG A 82 0.18 -3.89 -10.86
CA ARG A 82 0.89 -4.92 -11.63
C ARG A 82 2.40 -4.87 -11.40
N GLU A 83 2.96 -3.68 -11.35
CA GLU A 83 4.38 -3.49 -11.06
C GLU A 83 4.74 -4.01 -9.67
N LEU A 84 3.89 -3.74 -8.68
CA LEU A 84 4.08 -4.24 -7.31
C LEU A 84 3.95 -5.76 -7.24
N GLU A 85 3.05 -6.36 -8.01
CA GLU A 85 2.95 -7.80 -8.13
C GLU A 85 4.22 -8.40 -8.71
N ASP A 86 4.76 -7.78 -9.76
CA ASP A 86 5.95 -8.26 -10.45
C ASP A 86 7.18 -8.29 -9.54
N VAL A 87 7.29 -7.35 -8.61
CA VAL A 87 8.40 -7.32 -7.65
C VAL A 87 8.10 -8.07 -6.36
N GLY A 88 6.91 -8.65 -6.22
CA GLY A 88 6.57 -9.50 -5.09
C GLY A 88 6.06 -8.77 -3.85
N LEU A 89 5.74 -7.48 -3.95
CA LEU A 89 5.22 -6.70 -2.81
C LEU A 89 3.70 -6.77 -2.68
N VAL A 90 3.02 -7.25 -3.70
CA VAL A 90 1.57 -7.44 -3.69
C VAL A 90 1.27 -8.81 -4.28
N GLU A 91 0.34 -9.52 -3.65
CA GLU A 91 -0.16 -10.79 -4.14
C GLU A 91 -1.67 -10.73 -4.23
N LYS A 92 -2.22 -11.02 -5.40
CA LYS A 92 -3.66 -11.20 -5.57
C LYS A 92 -3.98 -12.68 -5.56
N LYS A 93 -4.92 -13.07 -4.72
CA LYS A 93 -5.32 -14.46 -4.56
C LYS A 93 -6.80 -14.62 -4.89
N LEU A 94 -7.11 -15.46 -5.86
CA LEU A 94 -8.49 -15.83 -6.16
C LEU A 94 -8.87 -16.98 -5.25
N ILE A 95 -9.85 -16.75 -4.38
CA ILE A 95 -10.28 -17.75 -3.40
C ILE A 95 -11.36 -18.64 -3.98
N ALA A 96 -12.31 -18.08 -4.74
CA ALA A 96 -13.37 -18.81 -5.40
C ALA A 96 -13.82 -18.06 -6.64
N LEU A 97 -14.43 -18.76 -7.59
CA LEU A 97 -14.99 -18.14 -8.77
C LEU A 97 -16.05 -17.10 -8.37
N HIS A 98 -16.09 -16.01 -9.10
CA HIS A 98 -17.05 -14.91 -8.91
C HIS A 98 -16.96 -14.20 -7.56
N THR A 99 -15.85 -14.39 -6.83
CA THR A 99 -15.57 -13.63 -5.61
C THR A 99 -14.45 -12.64 -5.87
N PRO A 100 -14.40 -11.52 -5.12
CA PRO A 100 -13.28 -10.60 -5.23
C PRO A 100 -11.96 -11.27 -4.85
N TYR A 101 -10.87 -10.80 -5.45
CA TYR A 101 -9.53 -11.24 -5.05
C TYR A 101 -9.24 -10.79 -3.62
N HIS A 102 -8.52 -11.64 -2.89
CA HIS A 102 -7.85 -11.22 -1.67
C HIS A 102 -6.51 -10.60 -2.04
N ILE A 103 -6.27 -9.38 -1.59
CA ILE A 103 -5.07 -8.62 -1.93
C ILE A 103 -4.19 -8.54 -0.71
N TYR A 104 -3.03 -9.18 -0.78
CA TYR A 104 -2.04 -9.19 0.28
C TYR A 104 -0.96 -8.17 -0.02
N ILE A 105 -0.77 -7.23 0.88
CA ILE A 105 0.35 -6.30 0.83
C ILE A 105 1.46 -6.95 1.63
N LYS A 106 2.63 -7.10 1.01
CA LYS A 106 3.73 -7.86 1.59
C LYS A 106 4.88 -6.93 1.96
N LEU A 107 5.65 -7.34 2.94
CA LEU A 107 6.88 -6.69 3.33
C LEU A 107 8.05 -7.52 2.82
N PRO A 108 9.18 -6.88 2.42
CA PRO A 108 10.34 -7.67 2.07
C PRO A 108 10.81 -8.48 3.28
N ALA A 109 11.24 -9.72 3.04
CA ALA A 109 11.87 -10.50 4.09
C ALA A 109 13.18 -9.83 4.45
N GLY A 110 13.34 -9.49 5.72
CA GLY A 110 14.58 -8.89 6.20
C GLY A 110 15.68 -9.93 6.29
N GLU A 111 16.92 -9.49 6.13
CA GLU A 111 18.08 -10.40 6.26
C GLU A 111 18.16 -10.99 7.66
N ASN A 112 17.61 -10.31 8.64
CA ASN A 112 17.61 -10.74 10.04
C ASN A 112 16.32 -11.47 10.42
N ASP A 113 15.43 -11.69 9.50
CA ASP A 113 14.22 -12.44 9.78
C ASP A 113 14.60 -13.91 10.01
N PRO A 114 14.13 -14.49 11.08
CA PRO A 114 14.40 -15.89 11.36
C PRO A 114 13.81 -16.78 10.29
#